data_e052c12937ea83b37b12b60f5859e688
#
_entry.id   e052c12937ea83b37b12b60f5859e688
#
_cell.length_a   1.000
_cell.length_b   1.000
_cell.length_c   1.000
_cell.angle_alpha   90.00
_cell.angle_beta   90.00
_cell.angle_gamma   90.00
#
_symmetry.space_group_name_H-M   'P 1'
#
loop_
_entity.id
_entity.type
_entity.pdbx_description
1 polymer ?
#
loop_
_entity_poly.entity_id
_entity_poly.type
_entity_poly.pdbx_seq_one_letter_code
_entity_poly.pdbx_strand_id
1 'polypeptide(L)'
;VLYAVVWLLFASLGCAAFYKYLRVYEQALPEHVMDSLMETTAPETWLGYVKASIESESGEFDDAAALYEEYESVLLAGKSFSDRRAPESRADAPKFIVRCGGVDVCTVSLTEKPDSDLGFGRHLWQVGDIAPCEALGNLRSTAVEITALAGEAVYINGIPLTDAQIAETGLALPDMPEIESRFTAAPALTRYRVEKMYGSITVTDASGAEIAPEADAGDGVTRYALPLPRYSVSITAPSDVTVT
;
A
#
# COMPACT_ATOMS: atom_id res chain seq x y z
N VAL A 1 17.61 -10.57 72.28
CA VAL A 1 17.93 -11.59 71.23
C VAL A 1 16.65 -12.10 70.59
N LEU A 2 15.60 -12.53 71.28
CA LEU A 2 14.36 -13.05 70.71
C LEU A 2 13.67 -12.07 69.79
N TYR A 3 13.55 -10.78 70.17
CA TYR A 3 12.96 -9.71 69.39
C TYR A 3 13.70 -9.48 68.05
N ALA A 4 15.02 -9.51 68.05
CA ALA A 4 15.82 -9.37 66.83
C ALA A 4 15.61 -10.55 65.86
N VAL A 5 15.51 -11.79 66.42
CA VAL A 5 15.23 -12.98 65.60
C VAL A 5 13.85 -12.91 64.95
N VAL A 6 12.84 -12.50 65.70
CA VAL A 6 11.48 -12.30 65.17
C VAL A 6 11.46 -11.26 64.03
N TRP A 7 12.11 -10.13 64.24
CA TRP A 7 12.23 -9.09 63.19
C TRP A 7 12.97 -9.56 61.93
N LEU A 8 14.04 -10.34 62.11
CA LEU A 8 14.75 -10.95 60.98
C LEU A 8 13.89 -11.96 60.22
N LEU A 9 13.06 -12.74 60.91
CA LEU A 9 12.11 -13.64 60.27
C LEU A 9 11.04 -12.89 59.48
N PHE A 10 10.46 -11.82 60.04
CA PHE A 10 9.50 -10.99 59.31
C PHE A 10 10.14 -10.29 58.11
N ALA A 11 11.34 -9.76 58.24
CA ALA A 11 12.09 -9.15 57.16
C ALA A 11 12.38 -10.16 56.04
N SER A 12 12.83 -11.36 56.39
CA SER A 12 13.14 -12.42 55.40
C SER A 12 11.87 -12.90 54.69
N LEU A 13 10.74 -13.06 55.40
CA LEU A 13 9.45 -13.41 54.82
C LEU A 13 8.95 -12.31 53.88
N GLY A 14 9.09 -11.04 54.26
CA GLY A 14 8.76 -9.89 53.44
C GLY A 14 9.59 -9.81 52.17
N CYS A 15 10.90 -10.03 52.28
CA CYS A 15 11.79 -10.10 51.12
C CYS A 15 11.44 -11.26 50.19
N ALA A 16 11.11 -12.44 50.72
CA ALA A 16 10.71 -13.58 49.91
C ALA A 16 9.37 -13.35 49.18
N ALA A 17 8.40 -12.75 49.86
CA ALA A 17 7.12 -12.37 49.26
C ALA A 17 7.29 -11.29 48.17
N PHE A 18 8.11 -10.30 48.43
CA PHE A 18 8.44 -9.24 47.46
C PHE A 18 9.18 -9.81 46.24
N TYR A 19 10.14 -10.68 46.44
CA TYR A 19 10.83 -11.36 45.34
C TYR A 19 9.87 -12.20 44.48
N LYS A 20 8.97 -12.95 45.12
CA LYS A 20 7.93 -13.69 44.42
C LYS A 20 7.02 -12.75 43.61
N TYR A 21 6.60 -11.64 44.19
CA TYR A 21 5.80 -10.64 43.50
C TYR A 21 6.53 -10.06 42.29
N LEU A 22 7.79 -9.67 42.43
CA LEU A 22 8.59 -9.15 41.32
C LEU A 22 8.71 -10.16 40.18
N ARG A 23 8.96 -11.43 40.53
CA ARG A 23 9.08 -12.51 39.54
C ARG A 23 7.76 -12.72 38.76
N VAL A 24 6.63 -12.72 39.49
CA VAL A 24 5.30 -12.82 38.88
C VAL A 24 5.01 -11.59 38.00
N TYR A 25 5.34 -10.41 38.49
CA TYR A 25 5.19 -9.18 37.76
C TYR A 25 5.98 -9.21 36.46
N GLU A 26 7.23 -9.61 36.51
CA GLU A 26 8.11 -9.71 35.34
C GLU A 26 7.59 -10.70 34.30
N GLN A 27 7.17 -11.91 34.78
CA GLN A 27 6.59 -12.92 33.89
C GLN A 27 5.25 -12.51 33.25
N ALA A 28 4.51 -11.62 33.89
CA ALA A 28 3.24 -11.07 33.36
C ALA A 28 3.41 -9.89 32.44
N LEU A 29 4.65 -9.48 32.12
CA LEU A 29 4.88 -8.38 31.18
C LEU A 29 4.60 -8.85 29.74
N PRO A 30 3.78 -8.12 28.97
CA PRO A 30 3.49 -8.45 27.57
C PRO A 30 4.73 -8.35 26.67
N GLU A 31 5.73 -7.55 27.07
CA GLU A 31 7.00 -7.37 26.37
C GLU A 31 7.75 -8.70 26.18
N HIS A 32 7.71 -9.61 27.18
CA HIS A 32 8.35 -10.93 27.06
C HIS A 32 7.80 -11.78 25.92
N VAL A 33 6.52 -11.66 25.63
CA VAL A 33 5.90 -12.38 24.50
C VAL A 33 6.39 -11.78 23.19
N MET A 34 6.51 -10.45 23.14
CA MET A 34 7.03 -9.77 21.95
C MET A 34 8.51 -10.07 21.73
N ASP A 35 9.34 -10.00 22.77
CA ASP A 35 10.76 -10.36 22.66
C ASP A 35 10.93 -11.78 22.10
N SER A 36 10.21 -12.75 22.68
CA SER A 36 10.22 -14.13 22.20
C SER A 36 9.71 -14.28 20.77
N LEU A 37 8.65 -13.54 20.41
CA LEU A 37 8.10 -13.54 19.06
C LEU A 37 9.11 -12.99 18.07
N MET A 38 9.77 -11.88 18.39
CA MET A 38 10.80 -11.25 17.55
C MET A 38 12.03 -12.14 17.37
N GLU A 39 12.44 -12.88 18.42
CA GLU A 39 13.58 -13.81 18.36
C GLU A 39 13.28 -15.08 17.56
N THR A 40 12.04 -15.59 17.63
CA THR A 40 11.68 -16.88 17.02
C THR A 40 11.10 -16.75 15.62
N THR A 41 10.60 -15.58 15.24
CA THR A 41 9.97 -15.37 13.94
C THR A 41 11.01 -14.98 12.90
N ALA A 42 11.09 -15.75 11.81
CA ALA A 42 11.97 -15.46 10.70
C ALA A 42 11.59 -14.14 9.99
N PRO A 43 12.57 -13.35 9.50
CA PRO A 43 12.32 -12.10 8.79
C PRO A 43 11.33 -12.24 7.62
N GLU A 44 11.37 -13.37 6.91
CA GLU A 44 10.51 -13.68 5.76
C GLU A 44 9.03 -13.71 6.16
N THR A 45 8.73 -14.13 7.40
CA THR A 45 7.35 -14.12 7.92
C THR A 45 6.82 -12.69 8.05
N TRP A 46 7.65 -11.77 8.55
CA TRP A 46 7.29 -10.35 8.65
C TRP A 46 7.11 -9.72 7.27
N LEU A 47 7.99 -10.05 6.31
CA LEU A 47 7.85 -9.61 4.93
C LEU A 47 6.56 -10.14 4.28
N GLY A 48 6.10 -11.32 4.67
CA GLY A 48 4.81 -11.87 4.24
C GLY A 48 3.61 -10.98 4.59
N TYR A 49 3.63 -10.30 5.74
CA TYR A 49 2.57 -9.33 6.09
C TYR A 49 2.62 -8.08 5.21
N VAL A 50 3.81 -7.60 4.86
CA VAL A 50 3.97 -6.48 3.91
C VAL A 50 3.40 -6.86 2.55
N LYS A 51 3.74 -8.04 2.06
CA LYS A 51 3.25 -8.54 0.77
C LYS A 51 1.73 -8.66 0.77
N ALA A 52 1.14 -9.24 1.81
CA ALA A 52 -0.30 -9.37 1.95
C ALA A 52 -1.00 -7.99 2.00
N SER A 53 -0.40 -7.00 2.65
CA SER A 53 -0.90 -5.63 2.67
C SER A 53 -0.89 -5.03 1.27
N ILE A 54 0.23 -5.08 0.55
CA ILE A 54 0.35 -4.57 -0.82
C ILE A 54 -0.67 -5.24 -1.73
N GLU A 55 -0.80 -6.57 -1.70
CA GLU A 55 -1.79 -7.31 -2.48
C GLU A 55 -3.24 -6.89 -2.19
N SER A 56 -3.54 -6.56 -0.93
CA SER A 56 -4.89 -6.13 -0.53
C SER A 56 -5.20 -4.67 -0.83
N GLU A 57 -4.19 -3.81 -0.88
CA GLU A 57 -4.31 -2.37 -1.12
C GLU A 57 -4.17 -1.99 -2.60
N SER A 58 -3.52 -2.85 -3.40
CA SER A 58 -3.31 -2.63 -4.84
C SER A 58 -4.63 -2.53 -5.59
N GLY A 59 -4.71 -1.54 -6.48
CA GLY A 59 -5.82 -1.37 -7.40
C GLY A 59 -5.76 -2.35 -8.57
N GLU A 60 -6.81 -2.35 -9.38
CA GLU A 60 -6.93 -3.23 -10.55
C GLU A 60 -5.76 -3.09 -11.53
N PHE A 61 -5.23 -1.88 -11.68
CA PHE A 61 -4.17 -1.56 -12.66
C PHE A 61 -2.76 -1.63 -12.06
N ASP A 62 -2.60 -1.86 -10.75
CA ASP A 62 -1.31 -1.95 -10.09
C ASP A 62 -0.70 -3.35 -10.26
N ASP A 63 0.61 -3.40 -10.46
CA ASP A 63 1.37 -4.65 -10.39
C ASP A 63 1.86 -4.88 -8.95
N ALA A 64 1.10 -5.62 -8.17
CA ALA A 64 1.40 -5.88 -6.76
C ALA A 64 2.76 -6.57 -6.55
N ALA A 65 3.22 -7.39 -7.49
CA ALA A 65 4.50 -8.07 -7.39
C ALA A 65 5.67 -7.08 -7.58
N ALA A 66 5.59 -6.23 -8.60
CA ALA A 66 6.57 -5.18 -8.83
C ALA A 66 6.59 -4.16 -7.70
N LEU A 67 5.42 -3.79 -7.17
CA LEU A 67 5.29 -2.91 -6.02
C LEU A 67 5.96 -3.48 -4.77
N TYR A 68 5.80 -4.78 -4.52
CA TYR A 68 6.46 -5.44 -3.40
C TYR A 68 7.99 -5.42 -3.55
N GLU A 69 8.52 -5.72 -4.74
CA GLU A 69 9.96 -5.67 -5.01
C GLU A 69 10.53 -4.25 -4.83
N GLU A 70 9.83 -3.24 -5.31
CA GLU A 70 10.20 -1.83 -5.11
C GLU A 70 10.18 -1.48 -3.61
N TYR A 71 9.10 -1.81 -2.92
CA TYR A 71 8.92 -1.56 -1.49
C TYR A 71 10.03 -2.20 -0.67
N GLU A 72 10.33 -3.47 -0.92
CA GLU A 72 11.38 -4.22 -0.24
C GLU A 72 12.75 -3.58 -0.49
N SER A 73 13.08 -3.26 -1.75
CA SER A 73 14.38 -2.71 -2.13
C SER A 73 14.63 -1.31 -1.56
N VAL A 74 13.63 -0.45 -1.56
CA VAL A 74 13.77 0.97 -1.17
C VAL A 74 13.59 1.16 0.33
N LEU A 75 12.61 0.51 0.93
CA LEU A 75 12.21 0.79 2.30
C LEU A 75 12.73 -0.23 3.33
N LEU A 76 12.91 -1.49 2.95
CA LEU A 76 13.21 -2.57 3.89
C LEU A 76 14.64 -3.13 3.77
N ALA A 77 15.25 -3.06 2.60
CA ALA A 77 16.54 -3.70 2.34
C ALA A 77 17.63 -3.27 3.32
N GLY A 78 18.32 -4.25 3.91
CA GLY A 78 19.42 -4.05 4.84
C GLY A 78 19.01 -3.48 6.20
N LYS A 79 17.72 -3.40 6.51
CA LYS A 79 17.20 -2.89 7.77
C LYS A 79 16.78 -4.03 8.70
N SER A 80 16.86 -3.78 10.00
CA SER A 80 16.47 -4.75 11.03
C SER A 80 15.02 -4.54 11.46
N PHE A 81 14.37 -5.62 11.86
CA PHE A 81 13.08 -5.59 12.52
C PHE A 81 13.24 -5.17 13.97
N SER A 82 12.27 -4.43 14.45
CA SER A 82 12.12 -4.00 15.84
C SER A 82 10.65 -3.89 16.16
N ASP A 83 10.29 -3.88 17.42
CA ASP A 83 8.94 -3.62 17.86
C ASP A 83 8.84 -2.35 18.69
N ARG A 84 7.65 -1.84 18.82
CA ARG A 84 7.28 -0.77 19.74
C ARG A 84 5.85 -0.96 20.23
N ARG A 85 5.57 -0.48 21.41
CA ARG A 85 4.19 -0.45 21.91
C ARG A 85 3.34 0.49 21.05
N ALA A 86 2.16 0.02 20.63
CA ALA A 86 1.24 0.82 19.83
C ALA A 86 0.64 1.96 20.69
N PRO A 87 0.35 3.14 20.10
CA PRO A 87 -0.25 4.27 20.83
C PRO A 87 -1.59 3.92 21.47
N GLU A 88 -2.39 3.06 20.82
CA GLU A 88 -3.69 2.60 21.27
C GLU A 88 -3.63 1.40 22.22
N SER A 89 -2.42 0.94 22.58
CA SER A 89 -2.19 -0.19 23.48
C SER A 89 -2.75 0.11 24.87
N ARG A 90 -3.50 -0.84 25.43
CA ARG A 90 -4.07 -0.78 26.78
C ARG A 90 -3.45 -1.84 27.66
N ALA A 91 -3.61 -1.68 28.97
CA ALA A 91 -3.08 -2.65 29.94
C ALA A 91 -3.80 -4.00 29.88
N ASP A 92 -5.09 -4.00 29.52
CA ASP A 92 -5.96 -5.17 29.35
C ASP A 92 -5.98 -5.73 27.93
N ALA A 93 -5.44 -5.00 26.97
CA ALA A 93 -5.35 -5.39 25.57
C ALA A 93 -4.05 -4.81 24.96
N PRO A 94 -2.88 -5.35 25.31
CA PRO A 94 -1.60 -4.87 24.82
C PRO A 94 -1.46 -5.04 23.32
N LYS A 95 -0.99 -4.00 22.63
CA LYS A 95 -0.71 -4.02 21.21
C LYS A 95 0.70 -3.51 20.93
N PHE A 96 1.35 -4.15 19.99
CA PHE A 96 2.68 -3.79 19.53
C PHE A 96 2.69 -3.64 18.01
N ILE A 97 3.56 -2.78 17.52
CA ILE A 97 3.79 -2.57 16.10
C ILE A 97 5.19 -3.08 15.78
N VAL A 98 5.26 -4.07 14.90
CA VAL A 98 6.53 -4.54 14.32
C VAL A 98 6.91 -3.60 13.20
N ARG A 99 8.17 -3.19 13.17
CA ARG A 99 8.72 -2.20 12.25
C ARG A 99 9.99 -2.72 11.57
N CYS A 100 10.22 -2.29 10.35
CA CYS A 100 11.48 -2.49 9.66
C CYS A 100 12.01 -1.15 9.18
N GLY A 101 13.17 -0.73 9.66
CA GLY A 101 13.81 0.53 9.26
C GLY A 101 12.98 1.79 9.46
N GLY A 102 12.01 1.77 10.39
CA GLY A 102 11.12 2.89 10.65
C GLY A 102 9.74 2.78 9.97
N VAL A 103 9.55 1.82 9.08
CA VAL A 103 8.25 1.51 8.45
C VAL A 103 7.49 0.52 9.31
N ASP A 104 6.22 0.79 9.56
CA ASP A 104 5.33 -0.08 10.31
C ASP A 104 4.90 -1.25 9.40
N VAL A 105 5.12 -2.50 9.87
CA VAL A 105 4.92 -3.73 9.09
C VAL A 105 3.62 -4.42 9.46
N CYS A 106 3.43 -4.69 10.74
CA CYS A 106 2.21 -5.31 11.25
C CYS A 106 1.94 -4.90 12.69
N THR A 107 0.69 -5.03 13.11
CA THR A 107 0.25 -4.85 14.49
C THR A 107 0.00 -6.21 15.12
N VAL A 108 0.66 -6.47 16.25
CA VAL A 108 0.48 -7.67 17.08
C VAL A 108 -0.40 -7.32 18.25
N SER A 109 -1.54 -7.99 18.37
CA SER A 109 -2.44 -7.87 19.51
C SER A 109 -2.23 -9.07 20.44
N LEU A 110 -2.02 -8.81 21.71
CA LEU A 110 -1.87 -9.87 22.72
C LEU A 110 -3.18 -10.05 23.47
N THR A 111 -3.43 -11.29 23.87
CA THR A 111 -4.57 -11.68 24.71
C THR A 111 -4.07 -12.43 25.94
N GLU A 112 -4.85 -12.37 27.01
CA GLU A 112 -4.55 -13.18 28.21
C GLU A 112 -4.58 -14.66 27.83
N LYS A 113 -3.55 -15.39 28.29
CA LYS A 113 -3.51 -16.84 28.11
C LYS A 113 -4.51 -17.51 29.08
N PRO A 114 -5.46 -18.31 28.59
CA PRO A 114 -6.40 -19.00 29.43
C PRO A 114 -5.68 -19.83 30.53
N ASP A 115 -6.30 -19.92 31.70
CA ASP A 115 -5.83 -20.73 32.84
C ASP A 115 -4.40 -20.42 33.31
N SER A 116 -3.94 -19.19 33.14
CA SER A 116 -2.57 -18.76 33.45
C SER A 116 -2.47 -17.82 34.64
N ASP A 117 -3.36 -17.97 35.64
CA ASP A 117 -3.30 -17.15 36.86
C ASP A 117 -1.98 -17.37 37.60
N LEU A 118 -1.17 -16.32 37.62
CA LEU A 118 0.12 -16.28 38.33
C LEU A 118 -0.03 -15.83 39.79
N GLY A 119 -1.25 -15.48 40.21
CA GLY A 119 -1.55 -14.79 41.44
C GLY A 119 -1.43 -13.26 41.32
N PHE A 120 -1.91 -12.57 42.34
CA PHE A 120 -1.96 -11.09 42.38
C PHE A 120 -2.78 -10.45 41.21
N GLY A 121 -3.72 -11.20 40.60
CA GLY A 121 -4.50 -10.75 39.45
C GLY A 121 -3.65 -10.57 38.17
N ARG A 122 -2.58 -11.36 38.04
CA ARG A 122 -1.68 -11.36 36.89
C ARG A 122 -1.83 -12.62 36.06
N HIS A 123 -1.86 -12.47 34.76
CA HIS A 123 -1.97 -13.55 33.78
C HIS A 123 -0.77 -13.52 32.82
N LEU A 124 -0.50 -14.65 32.17
CA LEU A 124 0.44 -14.68 31.04
C LEU A 124 -0.24 -14.15 29.80
N TRP A 125 0.56 -13.62 28.91
CA TRP A 125 0.10 -13.17 27.60
C TRP A 125 0.40 -14.21 26.54
N GLN A 126 -0.37 -14.19 25.46
CA GLN A 126 -0.13 -14.93 24.23
C GLN A 126 -0.49 -14.07 23.03
N VAL A 127 0.06 -14.40 21.86
CA VAL A 127 -0.32 -13.75 20.60
C VAL A 127 -1.77 -14.09 20.30
N GLY A 128 -2.60 -13.06 20.15
CA GLY A 128 -4.01 -13.19 19.82
C GLY A 128 -4.23 -13.04 18.32
N ASP A 129 -3.70 -11.95 17.74
CA ASP A 129 -3.86 -11.63 16.32
C ASP A 129 -2.67 -10.84 15.80
N ILE A 130 -2.36 -11.01 14.51
CA ILE A 130 -1.35 -10.23 13.80
C ILE A 130 -2.00 -9.70 12.52
N ALA A 131 -2.17 -8.38 12.44
CA ALA A 131 -2.75 -7.70 11.29
C ALA A 131 -1.69 -6.89 10.54
N PRO A 132 -1.63 -6.95 9.20
CA PRO A 132 -0.73 -6.10 8.42
C PRO A 132 -1.04 -4.62 8.63
N CYS A 133 -0.02 -3.77 8.56
CA CYS A 133 -0.17 -2.32 8.49
C CYS A 133 -0.31 -1.89 7.03
N GLU A 134 -0.89 -0.73 6.78
CA GLU A 134 -0.98 -0.15 5.43
C GLU A 134 0.43 0.06 4.84
N ALA A 135 0.75 -0.65 3.77
CA ALA A 135 2.05 -0.58 3.13
C ALA A 135 2.10 0.54 2.09
N LEU A 136 1.11 0.62 1.20
CA LEU A 136 1.11 1.54 0.06
C LEU A 136 1.04 3.02 0.48
N GLY A 137 0.57 3.32 1.70
CA GLY A 137 0.63 4.67 2.27
C GLY A 137 2.05 5.25 2.37
N ASN A 138 3.08 4.40 2.33
CA ASN A 138 4.49 4.80 2.33
C ASN A 138 5.06 5.05 0.92
N LEU A 139 4.33 4.71 -0.13
CA LEU A 139 4.70 4.92 -1.53
C LEU A 139 3.97 6.16 -2.10
N ARG A 140 4.59 6.73 -3.13
CA ARG A 140 3.98 7.83 -3.86
C ARG A 140 2.96 7.27 -4.85
N SER A 141 1.73 7.76 -4.79
CA SER A 141 0.71 7.49 -5.80
C SER A 141 0.59 8.64 -6.79
N THR A 142 0.14 8.35 -8.00
CA THR A 142 -0.18 9.33 -9.04
C THR A 142 -1.56 9.06 -9.62
N ALA A 143 -2.26 10.10 -10.07
CA ALA A 143 -3.43 9.94 -10.90
C ALA A 143 -2.99 9.82 -12.37
N VAL A 144 -3.72 9.05 -13.17
CA VAL A 144 -3.44 8.85 -14.59
C VAL A 144 -4.62 9.34 -15.41
N GLU A 145 -4.37 10.19 -16.37
CA GLU A 145 -5.34 10.63 -17.37
C GLU A 145 -4.89 10.19 -18.77
N ILE A 146 -5.80 9.58 -19.53
CA ILE A 146 -5.51 9.12 -20.89
C ILE A 146 -6.56 9.66 -21.83
N THR A 147 -6.11 10.31 -22.89
CA THR A 147 -6.98 10.83 -23.95
C THR A 147 -6.80 9.99 -25.21
N ALA A 148 -7.90 9.43 -25.71
CA ALA A 148 -7.94 8.57 -26.90
C ALA A 148 -9.15 8.91 -27.78
N LEU A 149 -9.16 8.44 -29.03
CA LEU A 149 -10.36 8.50 -29.88
C LEU A 149 -11.49 7.68 -29.24
N ALA A 150 -12.71 8.17 -29.36
CA ALA A 150 -13.88 7.47 -28.88
C ALA A 150 -13.99 6.07 -29.52
N GLY A 151 -14.07 5.04 -28.66
CA GLY A 151 -14.12 3.64 -29.08
C GLY A 151 -12.77 2.99 -29.36
N GLU A 152 -11.66 3.69 -29.18
CA GLU A 152 -10.33 3.10 -29.23
C GLU A 152 -10.01 2.36 -27.94
N ALA A 153 -9.46 1.15 -28.07
CA ALA A 153 -9.08 0.35 -26.90
C ALA A 153 -7.72 0.83 -26.35
N VAL A 154 -7.68 1.08 -25.06
CA VAL A 154 -6.51 1.56 -24.33
C VAL A 154 -6.27 0.64 -23.15
N TYR A 155 -5.01 0.39 -22.85
CA TYR A 155 -4.60 -0.51 -21.78
C TYR A 155 -3.64 0.20 -20.82
N ILE A 156 -3.79 -0.08 -19.53
CA ILE A 156 -2.80 0.27 -18.50
C ILE A 156 -2.26 -1.04 -17.93
N ASN A 157 -0.94 -1.21 -17.95
CA ASN A 157 -0.26 -2.41 -17.47
C ASN A 157 -0.85 -3.71 -18.06
N GLY A 158 -1.30 -3.66 -19.34
CA GLY A 158 -1.91 -4.78 -20.03
C GLY A 158 -3.40 -4.99 -19.72
N ILE A 159 -4.02 -4.19 -18.85
CA ILE A 159 -5.42 -4.29 -18.46
C ILE A 159 -6.23 -3.25 -19.24
N PRO A 160 -7.31 -3.64 -19.95
CA PRO A 160 -8.10 -2.72 -20.76
C PRO A 160 -8.88 -1.74 -19.88
N LEU A 161 -8.90 -0.47 -20.29
CA LEU A 161 -9.82 0.52 -19.75
C LEU A 161 -11.25 0.24 -20.22
N THR A 162 -12.19 0.47 -19.33
CA THR A 162 -13.62 0.27 -19.57
C THR A 162 -14.39 1.59 -19.38
N ASP A 163 -15.70 1.55 -19.57
CA ASP A 163 -16.56 2.71 -19.34
C ASP A 163 -16.50 3.21 -17.88
N ALA A 164 -16.09 2.34 -16.94
CA ALA A 164 -15.95 2.72 -15.52
C ALA A 164 -14.87 3.77 -15.26
N GLN A 165 -13.87 3.85 -16.12
CA GLN A 165 -12.76 4.81 -16.01
C GLN A 165 -13.00 6.07 -16.85
N ILE A 166 -14.11 6.20 -17.59
CA ILE A 166 -14.41 7.38 -18.40
C ILE A 166 -14.69 8.57 -17.48
N ALA A 167 -13.86 9.60 -17.60
CA ALA A 167 -14.05 10.87 -16.92
C ALA A 167 -14.84 11.86 -17.79
N GLU A 168 -14.60 11.87 -19.11
CA GLU A 168 -15.23 12.82 -20.03
C GLU A 168 -15.30 12.25 -21.45
N THR A 169 -16.38 12.53 -22.16
CA THR A 169 -16.60 12.12 -23.56
C THR A 169 -16.96 13.31 -24.45
N GLY A 170 -16.79 13.15 -25.75
CA GLY A 170 -17.19 14.17 -26.69
C GLY A 170 -16.26 15.38 -26.75
N LEU A 171 -15.01 15.21 -26.32
CA LEU A 171 -14.00 16.24 -26.39
C LEU A 171 -13.65 16.52 -27.86
N ALA A 172 -13.47 17.80 -28.20
CA ALA A 172 -13.05 18.22 -29.54
C ALA A 172 -11.61 17.76 -29.83
N LEU A 173 -11.35 17.37 -31.07
CA LEU A 173 -9.99 17.10 -31.52
C LEU A 173 -9.17 18.40 -31.54
N PRO A 174 -7.93 18.37 -31.00
CA PRO A 174 -7.02 19.50 -31.12
C PRO A 174 -6.69 19.75 -32.61
N ASP A 175 -6.50 21.00 -32.97
CA ASP A 175 -6.10 21.46 -34.33
C ASP A 175 -7.08 21.11 -35.49
N MET A 176 -8.28 20.63 -35.17
CA MET A 176 -9.31 20.52 -36.16
C MET A 176 -10.09 21.83 -36.26
N PRO A 177 -10.17 22.47 -37.49
CA PRO A 177 -11.10 23.56 -37.69
C PRO A 177 -12.51 23.07 -37.39
N GLU A 178 -13.41 23.97 -36.93
CA GLU A 178 -14.82 23.66 -36.73
C GLU A 178 -15.34 22.86 -37.94
N ILE A 179 -15.51 21.56 -37.73
CA ILE A 179 -16.10 20.70 -38.75
C ILE A 179 -17.54 21.16 -38.86
N GLU A 180 -17.86 21.82 -39.94
CA GLU A 180 -19.22 22.27 -40.20
C GLU A 180 -20.22 21.11 -39.91
N SER A 181 -21.36 21.45 -39.36
CA SER A 181 -22.45 20.58 -38.94
C SER A 181 -23.02 19.62 -40.02
N ARG A 182 -22.34 19.49 -41.16
CA ARG A 182 -22.66 18.56 -42.25
C ARG A 182 -22.24 17.14 -42.02
N PHE A 183 -21.37 16.87 -41.00
CA PHE A 183 -20.97 15.52 -40.63
C PHE A 183 -21.85 15.06 -39.49
N THR A 184 -22.60 13.99 -39.68
CA THR A 184 -23.52 13.40 -38.73
C THR A 184 -22.82 12.77 -37.50
N ALA A 185 -21.51 12.57 -37.55
CA ALA A 185 -20.70 12.13 -36.43
C ALA A 185 -19.26 12.68 -36.60
N ALA A 186 -18.96 13.81 -35.99
CA ALA A 186 -17.57 14.25 -35.86
C ALA A 186 -16.82 13.27 -34.93
N PRO A 187 -15.58 12.88 -35.29
CA PRO A 187 -14.75 12.11 -34.36
C PRO A 187 -14.55 12.92 -33.08
N ALA A 188 -14.65 12.28 -31.95
CA ALA A 188 -14.52 12.90 -30.64
C ALA A 188 -13.48 12.13 -29.81
N LEU A 189 -12.92 12.80 -28.81
CA LEU A 189 -12.02 12.17 -27.87
C LEU A 189 -12.78 11.76 -26.60
N THR A 190 -12.27 10.71 -25.98
CA THR A 190 -12.69 10.25 -24.65
C THR A 190 -11.49 10.40 -23.71
N ARG A 191 -11.72 10.97 -22.54
CA ARG A 191 -10.74 11.04 -21.47
C ARG A 191 -11.07 9.99 -20.42
N TYR A 192 -10.12 9.13 -20.16
CA TYR A 192 -10.14 8.17 -19.05
C TYR A 192 -9.36 8.72 -17.88
N ARG A 193 -9.74 8.33 -16.67
CA ARG A 193 -9.04 8.72 -15.44
C ARG A 193 -9.02 7.57 -14.43
N VAL A 194 -7.82 7.32 -13.90
CA VAL A 194 -7.59 6.44 -12.76
C VAL A 194 -7.00 7.31 -11.65
N GLU A 195 -7.72 7.42 -10.52
CA GLU A 195 -7.41 8.41 -9.48
C GLU A 195 -6.15 8.09 -8.68
N LYS A 196 -5.79 6.83 -8.57
CA LYS A 196 -4.69 6.41 -7.70
C LYS A 196 -4.03 5.17 -8.28
N MET A 197 -2.78 5.32 -8.65
CA MET A 197 -1.92 4.24 -9.12
C MET A 197 -0.56 4.31 -8.43
N TYR A 198 0.06 3.16 -8.26
CA TYR A 198 1.36 3.04 -7.66
C TYR A 198 2.36 2.39 -8.62
N GLY A 199 3.66 2.69 -8.40
CA GLY A 199 4.75 2.08 -9.17
C GLY A 199 4.82 2.52 -10.63
N SER A 200 5.30 1.62 -11.48
CA SER A 200 5.47 1.86 -12.92
C SER A 200 4.14 1.79 -13.66
N ILE A 201 3.95 2.71 -14.60
CA ILE A 201 2.74 2.82 -15.41
C ILE A 201 3.14 2.68 -16.88
N THR A 202 2.62 1.63 -17.52
CA THR A 202 2.78 1.41 -18.97
C THR A 202 1.42 1.54 -19.63
N VAL A 203 1.28 2.51 -20.53
CA VAL A 203 0.07 2.71 -21.33
C VAL A 203 0.32 2.20 -22.73
N THR A 204 -0.59 1.37 -23.27
CA THR A 204 -0.48 0.84 -24.63
C THR A 204 -1.80 1.01 -25.39
N ASP A 205 -1.67 1.11 -26.72
CA ASP A 205 -2.82 1.08 -27.63
C ASP A 205 -3.28 -0.35 -27.96
N ALA A 206 -4.27 -0.48 -28.83
CA ALA A 206 -4.81 -1.78 -29.28
C ALA A 206 -3.80 -2.65 -30.02
N SER A 207 -2.71 -2.08 -30.57
CA SER A 207 -1.63 -2.82 -31.21
C SER A 207 -0.55 -3.30 -30.26
N GLY A 208 -0.60 -2.87 -29.00
CA GLY A 208 0.42 -3.09 -27.98
C GLY A 208 1.58 -2.09 -28.06
N ALA A 209 1.45 -1.02 -28.85
CA ALA A 209 2.46 0.03 -28.87
C ALA A 209 2.39 0.89 -27.61
N GLU A 210 3.54 1.09 -26.98
CA GLU A 210 3.66 1.90 -25.76
C GLU A 210 3.52 3.39 -26.08
N ILE A 211 2.73 4.07 -25.26
CA ILE A 211 2.49 5.51 -25.33
C ILE A 211 3.33 6.20 -24.28
N ALA A 212 4.13 7.16 -24.70
CA ALA A 212 4.93 7.97 -23.78
C ALA A 212 4.05 8.98 -23.02
N PRO A 213 4.35 9.24 -21.75
CA PRO A 213 3.66 10.27 -20.99
C PRO A 213 3.95 11.67 -21.59
N GLU A 214 2.98 12.56 -21.46
CA GLU A 214 3.16 13.98 -21.72
C GLU A 214 4.09 14.62 -20.68
N ALA A 215 4.55 15.84 -20.95
CA ALA A 215 5.37 16.58 -20.01
C ALA A 215 4.62 16.78 -18.67
N ASP A 216 5.30 16.51 -17.55
CA ASP A 216 4.74 16.67 -16.22
C ASP A 216 4.32 18.12 -15.97
N ALA A 217 3.06 18.34 -15.68
CA ALA A 217 2.51 19.65 -15.33
C ALA A 217 2.73 20.00 -13.83
N GLY A 218 3.28 19.08 -13.01
CA GLY A 218 3.57 19.30 -11.61
C GLY A 218 2.34 19.23 -10.68
N ASP A 219 1.21 18.74 -11.19
CA ASP A 219 -0.06 18.63 -10.45
C ASP A 219 -0.32 17.23 -9.86
N GLY A 220 0.67 16.32 -9.98
CA GLY A 220 0.55 14.94 -9.51
C GLY A 220 -0.29 14.05 -10.42
N VAL A 221 -0.57 14.48 -11.64
CA VAL A 221 -1.30 13.73 -12.67
C VAL A 221 -0.38 13.42 -13.84
N THR A 222 -0.23 12.14 -14.15
CA THR A 222 0.48 11.71 -15.36
C THR A 222 -0.51 11.60 -16.52
N ARG A 223 -0.22 12.30 -17.61
CA ARG A 223 -1.10 12.37 -18.78
C ARG A 223 -0.52 11.63 -19.96
N TYR A 224 -1.40 11.00 -20.70
CA TYR A 224 -1.09 10.27 -21.93
C TYR A 224 -2.09 10.71 -23.01
N ALA A 225 -1.60 10.92 -24.25
CA ALA A 225 -2.46 11.13 -25.40
C ALA A 225 -2.12 10.08 -26.47
N LEU A 226 -3.11 9.31 -26.88
CA LEU A 226 -2.92 8.38 -27.98
C LEU A 226 -2.72 9.16 -29.28
N PRO A 227 -1.79 8.71 -30.15
CA PRO A 227 -1.55 9.37 -31.42
C PRO A 227 -2.78 9.26 -32.31
N LEU A 228 -3.25 10.42 -32.81
CA LEU A 228 -4.36 10.42 -33.71
C LEU A 228 -3.94 9.87 -35.09
N PRO A 229 -4.76 9.00 -35.72
CA PRO A 229 -4.46 8.46 -37.03
C PRO A 229 -4.37 9.58 -38.05
N ARG A 230 -3.25 9.65 -38.73
CA ARG A 230 -3.03 10.63 -39.82
C ARG A 230 -3.17 9.92 -41.15
N TYR A 231 -4.06 10.44 -41.99
CA TYR A 231 -4.25 9.95 -43.34
C TYR A 231 -3.72 11.02 -44.32
N SER A 232 -2.88 10.63 -45.27
CA SER A 232 -2.51 11.47 -46.40
C SER A 232 -3.41 11.12 -47.57
N VAL A 233 -4.14 12.12 -48.07
CA VAL A 233 -4.96 11.97 -49.30
C VAL A 233 -4.20 12.61 -50.44
N SER A 234 -3.86 11.80 -51.45
CA SER A 234 -3.31 12.31 -52.70
C SER A 234 -4.45 12.45 -53.70
N ILE A 235 -4.70 13.70 -54.10
CA ILE A 235 -5.72 14.01 -55.12
C ILE A 235 -4.99 14.26 -56.44
N THR A 236 -5.21 13.38 -57.43
CA THR A 236 -4.73 13.60 -58.81
C THR A 236 -5.88 14.16 -59.63
N ALA A 237 -5.79 15.42 -59.98
CA ALA A 237 -6.77 16.06 -60.83
C ALA A 237 -6.18 16.27 -62.25
N PRO A 238 -7.00 16.21 -63.31
CA PRO A 238 -6.58 16.66 -64.63
C PRO A 238 -6.06 18.08 -64.59
N SER A 239 -5.14 18.43 -65.48
CA SER A 239 -4.44 19.71 -65.48
C SER A 239 -5.34 20.95 -65.76
N ASP A 240 -6.59 20.72 -66.14
CA ASP A 240 -7.62 21.74 -66.42
C ASP A 240 -8.60 21.94 -65.21
N VAL A 241 -8.40 21.25 -64.10
CA VAL A 241 -9.24 21.36 -62.90
C VAL A 241 -8.45 22.02 -61.80
N THR A 242 -8.95 23.13 -61.29
CA THR A 242 -8.43 23.76 -60.05
C THR A 242 -9.11 23.12 -58.83
N VAL A 243 -8.34 22.51 -57.94
CA VAL A 243 -8.83 22.02 -56.65
C VAL A 243 -8.78 23.19 -55.67
N THR A 244 -9.94 23.64 -55.20
CA THR A 244 -10.11 24.69 -54.17
C THR A 244 -10.55 24.11 -52.88
#